data_3adea261ab6aa70d4a098843aa80f07a
#
_entry.id   3adea261ab6aa70d4a098843aa80f07a
#
_cell.length_a   1.000
_cell.length_b   1.000
_cell.length_c   1.000
_cell.angle_alpha   90.00
_cell.angle_beta   90.00
_cell.angle_gamma   90.00
#
_symmetry.space_group_name_H-M   'P 1'
#
loop_
_entity.id
_entity.type
_entity.pdbx_description
1 polymer ?
#
loop_
_entity_poly.entity_id
_entity_poly.type
_entity_poly.pdbx_seq_one_letter_code
_entity_poly.pdbx_strand_id
1 'polypeptide(L)'
;MDTIIQKDREDMEIIAKSNNDYPVLMINQNRYLKSEFPDGQLYSKWRTINKKMISEVNGEVIWTLKVEAPHLINGNLEPLDEILAYWYPSHKAFLSMINSPYREDNFDLRKS
;
A
#
# COMPACT_ATOMS: atom_id res chain seq x y z
N MET A 1 -3.72 -8.93 5.87
CA MET A 1 -3.92 -8.40 4.53
C MET A 1 -2.67 -8.60 3.71
N ASP A 2 -2.63 -9.59 2.92
CA ASP A 2 -1.53 -9.73 2.00
C ASP A 2 -2.03 -9.54 0.60
N THR A 3 -1.63 -8.43 0.02
CA THR A 3 -1.92 -8.13 -1.36
C THR A 3 -0.82 -8.66 -2.29
N ILE A 4 0.22 -9.26 -1.72
CA ILE A 4 1.36 -9.79 -2.47
C ILE A 4 1.25 -11.30 -2.51
N ILE A 5 1.11 -11.86 -3.70
CA ILE A 5 1.10 -13.31 -3.85
C ILE A 5 2.51 -13.85 -3.64
N GLN A 6 2.59 -15.11 -3.24
CA GLN A 6 3.85 -15.75 -2.85
C GLN A 6 4.92 -15.66 -3.94
N LYS A 7 4.53 -15.86 -5.18
CA LYS A 7 5.48 -15.81 -6.31
C LYS A 7 6.09 -14.41 -6.45
N ASP A 8 5.27 -13.38 -6.36
CA ASP A 8 5.75 -12.01 -6.47
C ASP A 8 6.70 -11.68 -5.34
N ARG A 9 6.40 -12.15 -4.14
CA ARG A 9 7.27 -11.97 -2.98
C ARG A 9 8.61 -12.66 -3.18
N GLU A 10 8.60 -13.88 -3.71
CA GLU A 10 9.84 -14.61 -3.99
C GLU A 10 10.69 -13.89 -5.04
N ASP A 11 10.07 -13.37 -6.08
CA ASP A 11 10.77 -12.61 -7.11
C ASP A 11 11.41 -11.35 -6.53
N MET A 12 10.71 -10.66 -5.66
CA MET A 12 11.26 -9.48 -4.97
C MET A 12 12.41 -9.84 -4.05
N GLU A 13 12.34 -10.98 -3.37
CA GLU A 13 13.41 -11.44 -2.50
C GLU A 13 14.68 -11.76 -3.29
N ILE A 14 14.55 -12.30 -4.48
CA ILE A 14 15.70 -12.55 -5.36
C ILE A 14 16.41 -11.24 -5.68
N ILE A 15 15.65 -10.22 -6.06
CA ILE A 15 16.22 -8.90 -6.35
C ILE A 15 16.86 -8.29 -5.12
N ALA A 16 16.18 -8.39 -3.97
CA ALA A 16 16.65 -7.83 -2.71
C ALA A 16 17.98 -8.43 -2.25
N LYS A 17 18.21 -9.69 -2.55
CA LYS A 17 19.44 -10.39 -2.18
C LYS A 17 20.56 -10.24 -3.20
N SER A 18 20.25 -9.68 -4.37
CA SER A 18 21.23 -9.47 -5.42
C SER A 18 22.06 -8.21 -5.15
N ASN A 19 23.20 -8.08 -5.85
CA ASN A 19 23.98 -6.86 -5.80
C ASN A 19 23.38 -5.75 -6.67
N ASN A 20 22.24 -6.02 -7.28
CA ASN A 20 21.60 -5.12 -8.23
C ASN A 20 20.19 -4.70 -7.78
N ASP A 21 19.97 -4.62 -6.47
CA ASP A 21 18.71 -4.10 -5.96
C ASP A 21 18.57 -2.61 -6.36
N TYR A 22 17.35 -2.18 -6.57
CA TYR A 22 17.06 -0.83 -7.07
C TYR A 22 15.74 -0.33 -6.50
N PRO A 23 15.47 0.98 -6.61
CA PRO A 23 14.21 1.54 -6.10
C PRO A 23 12.97 0.92 -6.74
N VAL A 24 11.89 0.91 -5.97
CA VAL A 24 10.63 0.38 -6.43
C VAL A 24 9.50 1.37 -6.12
N LEU A 25 8.61 1.53 -7.08
CA LEU A 25 7.39 2.32 -6.92
C LEU A 25 6.21 1.37 -6.85
N MET A 26 5.46 1.45 -5.76
CA MET A 26 4.27 0.64 -5.56
C MET A 26 3.03 1.50 -5.73
N ILE A 27 2.14 1.08 -6.60
CA ILE A 27 0.87 1.75 -6.82
C ILE A 27 -0.22 0.92 -6.15
N ASN A 28 -0.84 1.50 -5.13
CA ASN A 28 -1.91 0.84 -4.39
C ASN A 28 -3.26 1.38 -4.82
N GLN A 29 -4.17 0.49 -5.14
CA GLN A 29 -5.53 0.80 -5.54
C GLN A 29 -6.46 0.30 -4.44
N ASN A 30 -6.97 1.21 -3.64
CA ASN A 30 -7.67 0.87 -2.41
C ASN A 30 -9.17 1.13 -2.47
N ARG A 31 -9.90 0.20 -1.85
CA ARG A 31 -11.30 0.37 -1.50
C ARG A 31 -11.40 0.30 0.01
N TYR A 32 -12.23 1.16 0.58
CA TYR A 32 -12.37 1.25 2.02
C TYR A 32 -13.83 0.99 2.43
N LEU A 33 -14.02 0.75 3.72
CA LEU A 33 -15.36 0.71 4.28
C LEU A 33 -16.01 2.09 4.08
N LYS A 34 -17.27 2.10 3.65
CA LYS A 34 -17.97 3.35 3.33
C LYS A 34 -18.04 4.33 4.48
N SER A 35 -18.09 3.82 5.70
CA SER A 35 -18.14 4.66 6.90
C SER A 35 -16.81 5.31 7.23
N GLU A 36 -15.70 4.89 6.61
CA GLU A 36 -14.38 5.30 7.03
C GLU A 36 -13.69 6.28 6.09
N PHE A 37 -13.90 6.15 4.79
CA PHE A 37 -13.22 7.02 3.85
C PHE A 37 -14.13 8.19 3.43
N PRO A 38 -13.63 9.44 3.39
CA PRO A 38 -12.25 9.86 3.72
C PRO A 38 -12.06 10.37 5.16
N ASP A 39 -13.10 10.47 5.97
CA ASP A 39 -13.06 11.23 7.22
C ASP A 39 -13.16 10.39 8.48
N GLY A 40 -13.20 9.06 8.36
CA GLY A 40 -13.35 8.18 9.50
C GLY A 40 -12.09 8.08 10.36
N GLN A 41 -12.28 7.71 11.62
CA GLN A 41 -11.18 7.58 12.56
C GLN A 41 -10.23 6.44 12.21
N LEU A 42 -10.76 5.31 11.73
CA LEU A 42 -9.94 4.18 11.34
C LEU A 42 -9.08 4.52 10.12
N TYR A 43 -9.66 5.23 9.15
CA TYR A 43 -8.89 5.68 7.99
C TYR A 43 -7.77 6.63 8.41
N SER A 44 -8.06 7.59 9.27
CA SER A 44 -7.06 8.54 9.75
C SER A 44 -5.93 7.83 10.50
N LYS A 45 -6.28 6.87 11.35
CA LYS A 45 -5.31 6.07 12.08
C LYS A 45 -4.45 5.25 11.13
N TRP A 46 -5.06 4.61 10.15
CA TRP A 46 -4.35 3.83 9.16
C TRP A 46 -3.35 4.68 8.38
N ARG A 47 -3.76 5.88 7.96
CA ARG A 47 -2.89 6.79 7.24
C ARG A 47 -1.65 7.14 8.05
N THR A 48 -1.83 7.43 9.32
CA THR A 48 -0.74 7.76 10.23
C THR A 48 0.23 6.60 10.38
N ILE A 49 -0.29 5.41 10.66
CA ILE A 49 0.54 4.22 10.87
C ILE A 49 1.26 3.84 9.58
N ASN A 50 0.56 3.87 8.46
CA ASN A 50 1.13 3.52 7.16
C ASN A 50 2.29 4.44 6.79
N LYS A 51 2.11 5.73 6.98
CA LYS A 51 3.16 6.72 6.73
C LYS A 51 4.38 6.47 7.59
N LYS A 52 4.16 6.11 8.86
CA LYS A 52 5.24 5.79 9.78
C LYS A 52 6.02 4.54 9.34
N MET A 53 5.29 3.48 8.96
CA MET A 53 5.93 2.25 8.46
C MET A 53 6.81 2.51 7.26
N ILE A 54 6.31 3.31 6.32
CA ILE A 54 7.03 3.63 5.09
C ILE A 54 8.28 4.45 5.41
N SER A 55 8.16 5.45 6.30
CA SER A 55 9.29 6.31 6.63
C SER A 55 10.39 5.57 7.39
N GLU A 56 10.04 4.54 8.16
CA GLU A 56 11.03 3.74 8.89
C GLU A 56 11.99 2.97 8.00
N VAL A 57 11.60 2.72 6.76
CA VAL A 57 12.47 2.05 5.78
C VAL A 57 12.97 3.03 4.72
N ASN A 58 12.90 4.33 5.02
CA ASN A 58 13.32 5.41 4.11
C ASN A 58 12.51 5.48 2.82
N GLY A 59 11.29 4.99 2.88
CA GLY A 59 10.34 5.16 1.78
C GLY A 59 9.62 6.50 1.86
N GLU A 60 8.84 6.79 0.82
CA GLU A 60 8.06 8.02 0.76
C GLU A 60 6.70 7.78 0.14
N VAL A 61 5.71 8.48 0.65
CA VAL A 61 4.41 8.57 -0.02
C VAL A 61 4.55 9.70 -1.05
N ILE A 62 4.62 9.32 -2.32
CA ILE A 62 4.86 10.28 -3.40
C ILE A 62 3.62 11.13 -3.65
N TRP A 63 2.47 10.47 -3.78
CA TRP A 63 1.19 11.17 -3.93
C TRP A 63 0.04 10.23 -3.56
N THR A 64 -1.10 10.85 -3.30
CA THR A 64 -2.35 10.15 -3.10
C THR A 64 -3.42 10.84 -3.93
N LEU A 65 -4.31 10.06 -4.51
CA LEU A 65 -5.41 10.57 -5.33
C LEU A 65 -6.72 9.97 -4.84
N LYS A 66 -7.66 10.84 -4.51
CA LYS A 66 -9.03 10.43 -4.27
C LYS A 66 -9.68 10.17 -5.63
N VAL A 67 -10.32 9.01 -5.76
CA VAL A 67 -11.01 8.67 -7.00
C VAL A 67 -12.41 9.23 -6.95
N GLU A 68 -12.78 10.02 -7.96
CA GLU A 68 -14.07 10.70 -8.01
C GLU A 68 -14.95 10.15 -9.13
N ALA A 69 -16.26 10.22 -8.92
CA ALA A 69 -17.23 9.86 -9.94
C ALA A 69 -17.32 10.96 -11.00
N PRO A 70 -17.72 10.62 -12.26
CA PRO A 70 -18.04 9.29 -12.73
C PRO A 70 -16.80 8.45 -13.03
N HIS A 71 -16.92 7.15 -12.85
CA HIS A 71 -15.85 6.20 -13.15
C HIS A 71 -16.13 5.50 -14.47
N LEU A 72 -15.08 5.19 -15.21
CA LEU A 72 -15.16 4.28 -16.34
C LEU A 72 -14.81 2.91 -15.84
N ILE A 73 -15.81 2.07 -15.67
CA ILE A 73 -15.68 0.75 -15.06
C ILE A 73 -16.25 -0.29 -16.01
N ASN A 74 -15.51 -1.39 -16.16
CA ASN A 74 -15.99 -2.53 -16.94
C ASN A 74 -16.58 -3.58 -16.02
N GLY A 75 -17.79 -4.05 -16.37
CA GLY A 75 -18.45 -5.12 -15.67
C GLY A 75 -18.90 -4.74 -14.26
N ASN A 76 -18.74 -5.67 -13.32
CA ASN A 76 -19.27 -5.53 -11.98
C ASN A 76 -18.21 -5.13 -10.95
N LEU A 77 -17.12 -4.51 -11.40
CA LEU A 77 -16.06 -4.07 -10.49
C LEU A 77 -16.53 -2.89 -9.64
N GLU A 78 -16.24 -2.94 -8.36
CA GLU A 78 -16.50 -1.80 -7.48
C GLU A 78 -15.55 -0.66 -7.81
N PRO A 79 -16.02 0.60 -7.74
CA PRO A 79 -15.14 1.74 -7.90
C PRO A 79 -14.06 1.77 -6.83
N LEU A 80 -12.88 2.24 -7.20
CA LEU A 80 -11.82 2.49 -6.24
C LEU A 80 -12.13 3.77 -5.46
N ASP A 81 -11.65 3.84 -4.23
CA ASP A 81 -11.79 5.04 -3.41
C ASP A 81 -10.54 5.91 -3.48
N GLU A 82 -9.37 5.29 -3.51
CA GLU A 82 -8.11 6.02 -3.45
C GLU A 82 -7.01 5.25 -4.17
N ILE A 83 -6.10 5.99 -4.81
CA ILE A 83 -4.90 5.44 -5.41
C ILE A 83 -3.70 6.13 -4.75
N LEU A 84 -2.74 5.34 -4.31
CA LEU A 84 -1.55 5.85 -3.60
C LEU A 84 -0.30 5.35 -4.29
N ALA A 85 0.71 6.22 -4.37
CA ALA A 85 2.01 5.85 -4.90
C ALA A 85 3.04 5.92 -3.79
N TYR A 86 3.67 4.80 -3.52
CA TYR A 86 4.71 4.67 -2.50
C TYR A 86 6.03 4.34 -3.15
N TRP A 87 7.06 5.08 -2.77
CA TRP A 87 8.42 4.85 -3.24
C TRP A 87 9.27 4.24 -2.13
N TYR A 88 10.07 3.25 -2.50
CA TYR A 88 11.03 2.63 -1.58
C TYR A 88 12.40 2.65 -2.23
N PRO A 89 13.48 2.86 -1.43
CA PRO A 89 14.83 2.95 -2.01
C PRO A 89 15.34 1.62 -2.56
N SER A 90 14.72 0.51 -2.16
CA SER A 90 15.12 -0.82 -2.60
C SER A 90 13.99 -1.81 -2.39
N HIS A 91 14.08 -2.97 -3.02
CA HIS A 91 13.16 -4.07 -2.76
C HIS A 91 13.33 -4.60 -1.32
N LYS A 92 14.56 -4.59 -0.85
CA LYS A 92 14.85 -4.97 0.52
C LYS A 92 14.11 -4.08 1.52
N ALA A 93 14.08 -2.78 1.28
CA ALA A 93 13.37 -1.83 2.12
C ALA A 93 11.88 -2.13 2.16
N PHE A 94 11.27 -2.36 1.00
CA PHE A 94 9.86 -2.71 0.92
C PHE A 94 9.56 -3.99 1.70
N LEU A 95 10.37 -5.03 1.52
CA LEU A 95 10.17 -6.30 2.22
C LEU A 95 10.32 -6.14 3.74
N SER A 96 11.23 -5.27 4.18
CA SER A 96 11.37 -4.95 5.61
C SER A 96 10.12 -4.27 6.15
N MET A 97 9.53 -3.38 5.35
CA MET A 97 8.32 -2.66 5.74
C MET A 97 7.14 -3.60 5.95
N ILE A 98 6.95 -4.57 5.07
CA ILE A 98 5.81 -5.50 5.22
C ILE A 98 5.98 -6.45 6.40
N ASN A 99 7.17 -6.50 7.01
CA ASN A 99 7.42 -7.25 8.23
C ASN A 99 7.41 -6.36 9.48
N SER A 100 7.00 -5.09 9.34
CA SER A 100 6.95 -4.14 10.44
C SER A 100 5.96 -4.59 11.51
N PRO A 101 6.24 -4.29 12.81
CA PRO A 101 5.29 -4.59 13.88
C PRO A 101 3.98 -3.83 13.77
N TYR A 102 3.93 -2.75 12.99
CA TYR A 102 2.71 -2.00 12.76
C TYR A 102 1.80 -2.63 11.71
N ARG A 103 2.23 -3.68 11.08
CA ARG A 103 1.51 -4.28 9.97
C ARG A 103 0.11 -4.74 10.36
N GLU A 104 -0.03 -5.36 11.52
CA GLU A 104 -1.31 -5.88 11.98
C GLU A 104 -2.34 -4.78 12.25
N ASP A 105 -1.88 -3.57 12.54
CA ASP A 105 -2.75 -2.44 12.81
C ASP A 105 -3.31 -1.81 11.53
N ASN A 106 -2.93 -2.31 10.36
CA ASN A 106 -3.25 -1.70 9.09
C ASN A 106 -4.45 -2.29 8.36
N PHE A 107 -5.14 -3.29 8.91
CA PHE A 107 -5.95 -4.13 8.05
C PHE A 107 -7.43 -3.97 8.09
N ASP A 108 -7.98 -3.66 9.23
CA ASP A 108 -9.43 -3.75 9.44
C ASP A 108 -10.20 -2.71 8.65
N LEU A 109 -9.52 -1.73 8.13
CA LEU A 109 -10.10 -0.65 7.38
C LEU A 109 -10.41 -1.01 5.93
N ARG A 110 -9.64 -1.92 5.36
CA ARG A 110 -9.68 -2.18 3.92
C ARG A 110 -10.63 -3.31 3.59
N LYS A 111 -11.36 -3.12 2.49
CA LYS A 111 -12.13 -4.21 1.92
C LYS A 111 -11.20 -5.24 1.32
N SER A 112 -11.43 -6.47 1.64
CA SER A 112 -10.68 -7.58 1.06
C SER A 112 -11.26 -8.00 -0.28
#